data_dba81c2543663ab555d414e5afc9bb17
#
_entry.id   dba81c2543663ab555d414e5afc9bb17
#
_cell.length_a   1.000
_cell.length_b   1.000
_cell.length_c   1.000
_cell.angle_alpha   90.00
_cell.angle_beta   90.00
_cell.angle_gamma   90.00
#
_symmetry.space_group_name_H-M   'P 1'
#
loop_
_entity.id
_entity.type
_entity.pdbx_description
1 polymer ?
#
loop_
_entity_poly.entity_id
_entity_poly.type
_entity_poly.pdbx_seq_one_letter_code
_entity_poly.pdbx_strand_id
1 'polypeptide(L)'
;MYKVYVIESEIDGRLYVGFTSNLERRLKEHNNGKTRSTKGYIPWVLVYTEEINNRPAAREREKYLKTGSGKEYLKRIIGSVA
;
A
#
# COMPACT_ATOMS: atom_id res chain seq x y z
N MET A 1 -9.08 -5.10 13.76
CA MET A 1 -9.27 -4.96 12.32
C MET A 1 -8.03 -4.39 11.69
N TYR A 2 -7.65 -4.90 10.54
CA TYR A 2 -6.44 -4.46 9.84
C TYR A 2 -6.82 -3.92 8.48
N LYS A 3 -5.96 -3.06 7.93
CA LYS A 3 -6.13 -2.59 6.55
C LYS A 3 -4.90 -2.95 5.75
N VAL A 4 -5.14 -3.55 4.59
CA VAL A 4 -4.12 -3.69 3.58
C VAL A 4 -4.24 -2.44 2.73
N TYR A 5 -3.14 -1.77 2.46
CA TYR A 5 -3.15 -0.50 1.76
C TYR A 5 -2.14 -0.47 0.64
N VAL A 6 -2.42 0.34 -0.35
CA VAL A 6 -1.49 0.59 -1.45
C VAL A 6 -1.31 2.09 -1.56
N ILE A 7 -0.06 2.52 -1.57
CA ILE A 7 0.28 3.92 -1.74
C ILE A 7 1.11 4.08 -3.00
N GLU A 8 0.98 5.25 -3.63
CA GLU A 8 1.68 5.57 -4.88
C GLU A 8 2.59 6.76 -4.65
N SER A 9 3.84 6.65 -5.14
CA SER A 9 4.79 7.76 -5.06
C SER A 9 4.45 8.80 -6.12
N GLU A 10 4.44 10.06 -5.72
CA GLU A 10 4.24 11.14 -6.68
C GLU A 10 5.49 11.47 -7.45
N ILE A 11 6.62 10.88 -7.09
CA ILE A 11 7.85 11.10 -7.80
C ILE A 11 7.90 10.29 -9.09
N ASP A 12 7.60 8.97 -8.99
CA ASP A 12 7.74 8.11 -10.16
C ASP A 12 6.58 7.14 -10.35
N GLY A 13 5.53 7.24 -9.54
CA GLY A 13 4.33 6.42 -9.71
C GLY A 13 4.44 5.00 -9.20
N ARG A 14 5.55 4.64 -8.55
CA ARG A 14 5.68 3.27 -8.03
C ARG A 14 4.70 3.03 -6.90
N LEU A 15 4.31 1.77 -6.74
CA LEU A 15 3.36 1.38 -5.71
C LEU A 15 4.07 0.68 -4.56
N TYR A 16 3.55 0.87 -3.37
CA TYR A 16 4.01 0.16 -2.18
C TYR A 16 2.80 -0.44 -1.49
N VAL A 17 2.89 -1.73 -1.14
CA VAL A 17 1.80 -2.46 -0.48
C VAL A 17 2.21 -2.78 0.94
N GLY A 18 1.33 -2.53 1.90
CA GLY A 18 1.57 -2.87 3.29
C GLY A 18 0.27 -3.17 4.01
N PHE A 19 0.36 -3.49 5.30
CA PHE A 19 -0.83 -3.62 6.13
C PHE A 19 -0.58 -3.01 7.49
N THR A 20 -1.64 -2.55 8.14
CA THR A 20 -1.51 -1.88 9.43
C THR A 20 -2.84 -1.92 10.17
N SER A 21 -2.79 -1.81 11.48
CA SER A 21 -3.98 -1.61 12.29
C SER A 21 -4.33 -0.14 12.45
N ASN A 22 -3.47 0.76 11.98
CA ASN A 22 -3.70 2.20 12.08
C ASN A 22 -3.18 2.88 10.81
N LEU A 23 -4.05 2.97 9.81
CA LEU A 23 -3.67 3.48 8.50
C LEU A 23 -3.22 4.93 8.54
N GLU A 24 -3.94 5.77 9.27
CA GLU A 24 -3.62 7.19 9.34
C GLU A 24 -2.20 7.42 9.86
N ARG A 25 -1.87 6.75 10.97
CA ARG A 25 -0.53 6.87 11.54
C ARG A 25 0.52 6.33 10.58
N ARG A 26 0.24 5.18 9.97
CA ARG A 26 1.21 4.54 9.08
C ARG A 26 1.50 5.41 7.85
N LEU A 27 0.46 6.01 7.28
CA LEU A 27 0.64 6.88 6.13
C LEU A 27 1.50 8.10 6.48
N LYS A 28 1.28 8.67 7.68
CA LYS A 28 2.10 9.76 8.15
C LYS A 28 3.56 9.34 8.32
N GLU A 29 3.78 8.12 8.82
CA GLU A 29 5.15 7.60 8.97
C GLU A 29 5.85 7.49 7.63
N HIS A 30 5.14 6.99 6.62
CA HIS A 30 5.72 6.91 5.28
C HIS A 30 6.11 8.30 4.77
N ASN A 31 5.22 9.28 4.92
CA ASN A 31 5.46 10.63 4.41
C ASN A 31 6.41 11.44 5.26
N ASN A 32 6.72 10.99 6.46
CA ASN A 32 7.72 11.62 7.31
C ASN A 32 9.11 10.99 7.18
N GLY A 33 9.25 10.02 6.26
CA GLY A 33 10.53 9.42 5.99
C GLY A 33 10.98 8.40 7.04
N LYS A 34 10.04 7.88 7.84
CA LYS A 34 10.38 6.95 8.90
C LYS A 34 10.53 5.50 8.44
N THR A 35 10.10 5.20 7.23
CA THR A 35 10.20 3.85 6.69
C THR A 35 11.28 3.82 5.64
N ARG A 36 12.29 2.97 5.86
CA ARG A 36 13.47 2.93 5.01
C ARG A 36 13.14 2.71 3.53
N SER A 37 12.22 1.80 3.25
CA SER A 37 11.91 1.42 1.87
C SER A 37 11.13 2.49 1.11
N THR A 38 10.52 3.45 1.81
CA THR A 38 9.66 4.44 1.15
C THR A 38 10.18 5.87 1.26
N LYS A 39 11.17 6.11 2.09
CA LYS A 39 11.60 7.49 2.37
C LYS A 39 12.20 8.21 1.17
N GLY A 40 12.70 7.46 0.20
CA GLY A 40 13.30 8.06 -0.98
C GLY A 40 12.30 8.48 -2.05
N TYR A 41 11.01 8.20 -1.84
CA TYR A 41 9.99 8.38 -2.87
C TYR A 41 8.80 9.19 -2.38
N ILE A 42 8.99 9.96 -1.34
CA ILE A 42 7.99 10.86 -0.80
C ILE A 42 7.70 12.00 -1.79
N PRO A 43 6.45 12.45 -1.94
CA PRO A 43 5.30 12.10 -1.12
C PRO A 43 4.53 10.90 -1.66
N TRP A 44 3.85 10.21 -0.73
CA TRP A 44 3.04 9.04 -1.03
C TRP A 44 1.56 9.37 -0.89
N VAL A 45 0.77 8.87 -1.82
CA VAL A 45 -0.68 9.08 -1.81
C VAL A 45 -1.37 7.72 -1.68
N LEU A 46 -2.40 7.66 -0.85
CA LEU A 46 -3.18 6.44 -0.69
C LEU A 46 -4.06 6.24 -1.91
N VAL A 47 -3.94 5.08 -2.57
CA VAL A 47 -4.72 4.80 -3.78
C VAL A 47 -5.66 3.61 -3.64
N TYR A 48 -5.51 2.78 -2.58
CA TYR A 48 -6.37 1.60 -2.43
C TYR A 48 -6.27 1.05 -1.01
N THR A 49 -7.40 0.59 -0.47
CA THR A 49 -7.40 -0.11 0.83
C THR A 49 -8.40 -1.25 0.83
N GLU A 50 -8.13 -2.26 1.69
CA GLU A 50 -9.05 -3.35 1.99
C GLU A 50 -9.07 -3.54 3.49
N GLU A 51 -10.25 -3.77 4.05
CA GLU A 51 -10.37 -4.12 5.47
C GLU A 51 -10.31 -5.63 5.63
N ILE A 52 -9.46 -6.08 6.56
CA ILE A 52 -9.23 -7.49 6.80
C ILE A 52 -9.40 -7.75 8.30
N ASN A 53 -10.06 -8.85 8.67
CA ASN A 53 -10.46 -9.11 10.04
C ASN A 53 -9.30 -9.38 11.00
N ASN A 54 -8.24 -10.00 10.52
CA ASN A 54 -7.16 -10.41 11.42
C ASN A 54 -5.79 -10.26 10.75
N ARG A 55 -4.75 -10.29 11.56
CA ARG A 55 -3.39 -10.06 11.08
C ARG A 55 -2.89 -11.13 10.11
N PRO A 56 -3.07 -12.43 10.37
CA PRO A 56 -2.60 -13.44 9.41
C PRO A 56 -3.22 -13.28 8.03
N ALA A 57 -4.53 -12.99 7.98
CA ALA A 57 -5.19 -12.79 6.69
C ALA A 57 -4.68 -11.54 5.99
N ALA A 58 -4.43 -10.48 6.75
CA ALA A 58 -3.89 -9.24 6.18
C ALA A 58 -2.51 -9.48 5.58
N ARG A 59 -1.67 -10.25 6.28
CA ARG A 59 -0.34 -10.57 5.79
C ARG A 59 -0.40 -11.38 4.50
N GLU A 60 -1.31 -12.37 4.45
CA GLU A 60 -1.46 -13.18 3.24
C GLU A 60 -1.92 -12.33 2.06
N ARG A 61 -2.84 -11.41 2.30
CA ARG A 61 -3.33 -10.54 1.24
C ARG A 61 -2.23 -9.61 0.74
N GLU A 62 -1.45 -9.06 1.67
CA GLU A 62 -0.32 -8.21 1.31
C GLU A 62 0.65 -8.96 0.41
N LYS A 63 0.97 -10.20 0.79
CA LYS A 63 1.88 -11.02 0.00
C LYS A 63 1.34 -11.24 -1.40
N TYR A 64 0.04 -11.56 -1.51
CA TYR A 64 -0.57 -11.81 -2.81
C TYR A 64 -0.47 -10.56 -3.69
N LEU A 65 -0.76 -9.40 -3.12
CA LEU A 65 -0.75 -8.16 -3.91
C LEU A 65 0.64 -7.79 -4.40
N LYS A 66 1.67 -8.37 -3.83
CA LYS A 66 3.05 -8.16 -4.27
C LYS A 66 3.50 -9.13 -5.35
N THR A 67 2.68 -10.15 -5.64
CA THR A 67 2.99 -11.08 -6.73
C THR A 67 2.64 -10.46 -8.08
N GLY A 68 3.06 -11.12 -9.17
CA GLY A 68 2.71 -10.64 -10.50
C GLY A 68 1.20 -10.55 -10.70
N SER A 69 0.47 -11.59 -10.27
CA SER A 69 -1.00 -11.60 -10.38
C SER A 69 -1.62 -10.48 -9.56
N GLY A 70 -1.10 -10.25 -8.36
CA GLY A 70 -1.61 -9.19 -7.50
C GLY A 70 -1.35 -7.81 -8.09
N LYS A 71 -0.18 -7.63 -8.68
CA LYS A 71 0.15 -6.35 -9.33
C LYS A 71 -0.76 -6.09 -10.53
N GLU A 72 -1.10 -7.14 -11.29
CA GLU A 72 -2.02 -6.99 -12.39
C GLU A 72 -3.41 -6.60 -11.90
N TYR A 73 -3.85 -7.24 -10.81
CA TYR A 73 -5.12 -6.88 -10.18
C TYR A 73 -5.13 -5.40 -9.78
N LEU A 74 -4.07 -4.94 -9.11
CA LEU A 74 -3.96 -3.55 -8.68
C LEU A 74 -3.96 -2.59 -9.86
N LYS A 75 -3.23 -2.90 -10.92
CA LYS A 75 -3.21 -2.06 -12.10
C LYS A 75 -4.59 -1.93 -12.71
N ARG A 76 -5.39 -3.01 -12.67
CA ARG A 76 -6.72 -2.99 -13.23
C ARG A 76 -7.65 -2.05 -12.48
N ILE A 77 -7.58 -2.07 -11.13
CA ILE A 77 -8.49 -1.25 -10.34
C ILE A 77 -7.99 0.16 -10.09
N ILE A 78 -6.68 0.37 -10.11
CA ILE A 78 -6.08 1.68 -9.89
C ILE A 78 -5.77 2.36 -11.22
N GLY A 79 -5.13 1.63 -12.11
CA GLY A 79 -4.66 2.17 -13.38
C GLY A 79 -5.77 2.52 -14.35
N SER A 80 -6.96 1.95 -14.17
CA SER A 80 -8.08 2.27 -15.06
C SER A 80 -8.51 3.73 -14.94
N VAL A 81 -8.00 4.43 -13.95
CA VAL A 81 -8.32 5.83 -13.71
C VAL A 81 -7.41 6.75 -14.52
N ALA A 82 -6.29 6.23 -14.95
CA ALA A 82 -5.29 7.04 -15.64
C ALA A 82 -5.69 7.41 -17.08
#